data_c1cbfdb59f217e8c1e84e6d3169cab21
#
_entry.id   c1cbfdb59f217e8c1e84e6d3169cab21
#
_cell.length_a   1.000
_cell.length_b   1.000
_cell.length_c   1.000
_cell.angle_alpha   90.00
_cell.angle_beta   90.00
_cell.angle_gamma   90.00
#
_symmetry.space_group_name_H-M   'P 1'
#
loop_
_entity.id
_entity.type
_entity.pdbx_description
1 polymer ?
#
loop_
_entity_poly.entity_id
_entity_poly.type
_entity_poly.pdbx_seq_one_letter_code
_entity_poly.pdbx_strand_id
1 'polypeptide(L)'
;MIKKYKYLLIVILLFTSKSHALSPEYEKELYIGCYTNSKTYLGANGAKIYCQCTIDKLSAKFSDEEIDEVFKKTPEEIMEQTAFATEECEK
;
A
#
# COMPACT_ATOMS: atom_id res chain seq x y z
N MET A 1 26.29 -17.68 -26.92
CA MET A 1 26.10 -16.24 -26.89
C MET A 1 24.65 -15.82 -26.84
N ILE A 2 23.82 -16.41 -27.70
CA ILE A 2 22.38 -16.12 -27.70
C ILE A 2 21.74 -16.49 -26.34
N LYS A 3 22.26 -17.48 -25.68
CA LYS A 3 21.75 -17.91 -24.38
C LYS A 3 21.85 -16.85 -23.31
N LYS A 4 22.89 -16.01 -23.36
CA LYS A 4 23.05 -14.94 -22.37
C LYS A 4 21.94 -13.89 -22.45
N TYR A 5 21.51 -13.59 -23.65
CA TYR A 5 20.45 -12.62 -23.85
C TYR A 5 19.12 -13.11 -23.34
N LYS A 6 18.88 -14.41 -23.47
CA LYS A 6 17.64 -14.98 -22.94
C LYS A 6 17.55 -14.84 -21.42
N TYR A 7 18.64 -15.06 -20.73
CA TYR A 7 18.65 -14.94 -19.28
C TYR A 7 18.49 -13.49 -18.84
N LEU A 8 19.10 -12.57 -19.56
CA LEU A 8 18.95 -11.15 -19.26
C LEU A 8 17.51 -10.71 -19.44
N LEU A 9 16.85 -11.14 -20.49
CA LEU A 9 15.45 -10.83 -20.73
C LEU A 9 14.56 -11.38 -19.64
N ILE A 10 14.81 -12.60 -19.21
CA ILE A 10 14.04 -13.22 -18.14
C ILE A 10 14.19 -12.45 -16.84
N VAL A 11 15.41 -12.03 -16.51
CA VAL A 11 15.67 -11.25 -15.31
C VAL A 11 14.92 -9.91 -15.34
N ILE A 12 14.96 -9.23 -16.48
CA ILE A 12 14.25 -7.97 -16.66
C ILE A 12 12.74 -8.16 -16.48
N LEU A 13 12.19 -9.22 -17.05
CA LEU A 13 10.77 -9.51 -16.91
C LEU A 13 10.39 -9.77 -15.46
N LEU A 14 11.24 -10.47 -14.72
CA LEU A 14 10.98 -10.74 -13.32
C LEU A 14 10.93 -9.45 -12.49
N PHE A 15 11.79 -8.50 -12.80
CA PHE A 15 11.76 -7.22 -12.11
C PHE A 15 10.51 -6.41 -12.45
N THR A 16 10.12 -6.40 -13.72
CA THR A 16 8.96 -5.62 -14.14
C THR A 16 7.65 -6.23 -13.66
N SER A 17 7.60 -7.54 -13.41
CA SER A 17 6.38 -8.20 -12.97
C SER A 17 6.11 -8.07 -11.48
N LYS A 18 6.99 -7.44 -10.73
CA LYS A 18 6.89 -7.35 -9.28
C LYS A 18 6.44 -6.01 -8.76
N SER A 19 5.64 -5.26 -9.46
CA SER A 19 5.18 -4.02 -8.90
C SER A 19 3.95 -4.27 -8.04
N HIS A 20 4.16 -4.40 -6.73
CA HIS A 20 3.10 -4.46 -5.75
C HIS A 20 2.87 -3.11 -5.08
N ALA A 21 3.48 -2.07 -5.63
CA ALA A 21 3.34 -0.73 -5.07
C ALA A 21 2.04 -0.08 -5.55
N LEU A 22 1.43 0.71 -4.69
CA LEU A 22 0.29 1.54 -5.07
C LEU A 22 0.76 2.67 -5.96
N SER A 23 -0.09 3.11 -6.88
CA SER A 23 0.23 4.27 -7.71
C SER A 23 0.24 5.54 -6.86
N PRO A 24 0.98 6.58 -7.28
CA PRO A 24 1.00 7.84 -6.54
C PRO A 24 -0.38 8.46 -6.35
N GLU A 25 -1.25 8.36 -7.35
CA GLU A 25 -2.61 8.87 -7.25
C GLU A 25 -3.40 8.11 -6.20
N TYR A 26 -3.27 6.80 -6.17
CA TYR A 26 -3.99 5.96 -5.22
C TYR A 26 -3.50 6.23 -3.80
N GLU A 27 -2.19 6.34 -3.63
CA GLU A 27 -1.60 6.68 -2.33
C GLU A 27 -2.13 8.02 -1.82
N LYS A 28 -2.23 9.00 -2.70
CA LYS A 28 -2.72 10.32 -2.35
C LYS A 28 -4.17 10.26 -1.88
N GLU A 29 -5.02 9.54 -2.59
CA GLU A 29 -6.42 9.40 -2.21
C GLU A 29 -6.58 8.72 -0.85
N LEU A 30 -5.82 7.65 -0.64
CA LEU A 30 -5.83 6.95 0.64
C LEU A 30 -5.33 7.85 1.77
N TYR A 31 -4.29 8.63 1.50
CA TYR A 31 -3.76 9.55 2.48
C TYR A 31 -4.78 10.60 2.89
N ILE A 32 -5.47 11.19 1.92
CA ILE A 32 -6.50 12.20 2.20
C ILE A 32 -7.60 11.62 3.07
N GLY A 33 -8.10 10.43 2.74
CA GLY A 33 -9.12 9.77 3.53
C GLY A 33 -8.64 9.44 4.94
N CYS A 34 -7.45 8.89 5.05
CA CYS A 34 -6.85 8.57 6.33
C CYS A 34 -6.65 9.81 7.19
N TYR A 35 -6.06 10.85 6.62
CA TYR A 35 -5.78 12.09 7.34
C TYR A 35 -7.06 12.75 7.85
N THR A 36 -8.05 12.86 6.98
CA THR A 36 -9.33 13.49 7.32
C THR A 36 -9.99 12.79 8.51
N ASN A 37 -9.95 11.45 8.52
CA ASN A 37 -10.56 10.67 9.59
C ASN A 37 -9.72 10.64 10.87
N SER A 38 -8.42 10.71 10.75
CA SER A 38 -7.51 10.54 11.89
C SER A 38 -7.21 11.83 12.65
N LYS A 39 -7.23 12.97 11.97
CA LYS A 39 -6.78 14.21 12.59
C LYS A 39 -7.64 14.67 13.76
N THR A 40 -8.90 14.25 13.84
CA THR A 40 -9.78 14.63 14.93
C THR A 40 -9.35 14.06 16.26
N TYR A 41 -8.71 12.88 16.26
CA TYR A 41 -8.27 12.25 17.50
C TYR A 41 -6.76 12.11 17.64
N LEU A 42 -5.99 12.19 16.55
CA LEU A 42 -4.53 12.13 16.62
C LEU A 42 -3.87 13.50 16.51
N GLY A 43 -4.62 14.52 16.10
CA GLY A 43 -4.05 15.81 15.77
C GLY A 43 -3.39 15.79 14.40
N ALA A 44 -3.04 16.97 13.89
CA ALA A 44 -2.49 17.10 12.55
C ALA A 44 -1.17 16.34 12.38
N ASN A 45 -0.23 16.52 13.31
CA ASN A 45 1.07 15.85 13.20
C ASN A 45 0.96 14.35 13.41
N GLY A 46 0.16 13.92 14.38
CA GLY A 46 -0.05 12.50 14.62
C GLY A 46 -0.69 11.80 13.44
N ALA A 47 -1.68 12.45 12.83
CA ALA A 47 -2.37 11.90 11.66
C ALA A 47 -1.42 11.76 10.47
N LYS A 48 -0.55 12.76 10.25
CA LYS A 48 0.44 12.67 9.16
C LYS A 48 1.36 11.46 9.33
N ILE A 49 1.89 11.30 10.53
CA ILE A 49 2.81 10.20 10.82
C ILE A 49 2.11 8.86 10.67
N TYR A 50 0.94 8.73 11.26
CA TYR A 50 0.16 7.51 11.21
C TYR A 50 -0.24 7.14 9.78
N CYS A 51 -0.75 8.10 9.02
CA CYS A 51 -1.24 7.84 7.67
C CYS A 51 -0.10 7.53 6.71
N GLN A 52 1.03 8.25 6.82
CA GLN A 52 2.19 7.96 5.98
C GLN A 52 2.71 6.56 6.26
N CYS A 53 2.83 6.19 7.52
CA CYS A 53 3.28 4.86 7.94
C CYS A 53 2.34 3.78 7.40
N THR A 54 1.04 3.95 7.58
CA THR A 54 0.04 2.98 7.15
C THR A 54 0.07 2.79 5.63
N ILE A 55 0.10 3.89 4.89
CA ILE A 55 0.10 3.84 3.43
C ILE A 55 1.38 3.19 2.90
N ASP A 56 2.53 3.51 3.50
CA ASP A 56 3.79 2.89 3.11
C ASP A 56 3.72 1.36 3.26
N LYS A 57 3.12 0.88 4.33
CA LYS A 57 2.98 -0.56 4.55
C LYS A 57 2.00 -1.19 3.59
N LEU A 58 0.89 -0.52 3.31
CA LEU A 58 -0.08 -1.01 2.34
C LEU A 58 0.53 -1.04 0.94
N SER A 59 1.27 0.00 0.58
CA SER A 59 1.93 0.10 -0.71
C SER A 59 2.97 -1.00 -0.91
N ALA A 60 3.65 -1.39 0.16
CA ALA A 60 4.65 -2.46 0.11
C ALA A 60 4.02 -3.84 -0.13
N LYS A 61 2.74 -4.00 0.25
CA LYS A 61 2.09 -5.31 0.18
C LYS A 61 1.12 -5.43 -0.99
N PHE A 62 0.43 -4.36 -1.35
CA PHE A 62 -0.66 -4.40 -2.33
C PHE A 62 -0.40 -3.54 -3.55
N SER A 63 -0.89 -4.00 -4.68
CA SER A 63 -1.05 -3.18 -5.88
C SER A 63 -2.39 -2.46 -5.80
N ASP A 64 -2.63 -1.53 -6.74
CA ASP A 64 -3.92 -0.82 -6.82
C ASP A 64 -5.08 -1.81 -6.93
N GLU A 65 -4.92 -2.82 -7.77
CA GLU A 65 -5.98 -3.81 -7.99
C GLU A 65 -6.25 -4.64 -6.75
N GLU A 66 -5.20 -5.03 -6.04
CA GLU A 66 -5.35 -5.84 -4.83
C GLU A 66 -6.01 -5.06 -3.71
N ILE A 67 -5.64 -3.81 -3.52
CA ILE A 67 -6.24 -3.01 -2.46
C ILE A 67 -7.70 -2.67 -2.78
N ASP A 68 -8.03 -2.49 -4.07
CA ASP A 68 -9.41 -2.31 -4.48
C ASP A 68 -10.27 -3.50 -4.08
N GLU A 69 -9.75 -4.71 -4.26
CA GLU A 69 -10.47 -5.92 -3.87
C GLU A 69 -10.68 -5.99 -2.37
N VAL A 70 -9.67 -5.57 -1.58
CA VAL A 70 -9.80 -5.51 -0.13
C VAL A 70 -10.93 -4.56 0.27
N PHE A 71 -10.98 -3.39 -0.34
CA PHE A 71 -11.97 -2.37 0.02
C PHE A 71 -13.40 -2.69 -0.43
N LYS A 72 -13.58 -3.70 -1.28
CA LYS A 72 -14.91 -4.17 -1.66
C LYS A 72 -15.52 -5.11 -0.63
N LYS A 73 -14.73 -5.55 0.33
CA LYS A 73 -15.17 -6.50 1.34
C LYS A 73 -15.92 -5.80 2.48
N THR A 74 -16.39 -6.58 3.44
CA THR A 74 -17.08 -6.01 4.59
C THR A 74 -16.10 -5.19 5.45
N PRO A 75 -16.63 -4.22 6.24
CA PRO A 75 -15.74 -3.44 7.11
C PRO A 75 -14.89 -4.29 8.03
N GLU A 76 -15.42 -5.39 8.56
CA GLU A 76 -14.67 -6.30 9.42
C GLU A 76 -13.51 -6.94 8.67
N GLU A 77 -13.74 -7.38 7.45
CA GLU A 77 -12.70 -8.00 6.63
C GLU A 77 -11.63 -6.99 6.23
N ILE A 78 -12.06 -5.76 5.91
CA ILE A 78 -11.11 -4.67 5.59
C ILE A 78 -10.19 -4.43 6.79
N MET A 79 -10.76 -4.34 7.98
CA MET A 79 -9.99 -4.13 9.21
C MET A 79 -8.99 -5.26 9.44
N GLU A 80 -9.43 -6.51 9.26
CA GLU A 80 -8.54 -7.66 9.43
C GLU A 80 -7.37 -7.63 8.44
N GLN A 81 -7.67 -7.35 7.17
CA GLN A 81 -6.65 -7.40 6.13
C GLN A 81 -5.69 -6.23 6.15
N THR A 82 -6.08 -5.12 6.77
CA THR A 82 -5.22 -3.95 6.90
C THR A 82 -4.60 -3.81 8.29
N ALA A 83 -4.96 -4.68 9.23
CA ALA A 83 -4.48 -4.60 10.61
C ALA A 83 -2.96 -4.63 10.72
N PHE A 84 -2.27 -5.38 9.85
CA PHE A 84 -0.81 -5.44 9.86
C PHE A 84 -0.19 -4.05 9.70
N ALA A 85 -0.87 -3.18 8.96
CA ALA A 85 -0.38 -1.82 8.73
C ALA A 85 -0.85 -0.86 9.82
N THR A 86 -2.14 -0.87 10.13
CA THR A 86 -2.71 0.09 11.08
C THR A 86 -2.20 -0.14 12.51
N GLU A 87 -2.15 -1.39 12.95
CA GLU A 87 -1.68 -1.70 14.31
C GLU A 87 -0.21 -1.38 14.49
N GLU A 88 0.62 -1.69 13.50
CA GLU A 88 2.04 -1.40 13.55
C GLU A 88 2.29 0.09 13.64
N CYS A 89 1.51 0.87 12.91
CA CYS A 89 1.70 2.32 12.83
C CYS A 89 1.07 3.08 14.00
N GLU A 90 0.20 2.45 14.77
CA GLU A 90 -0.36 3.06 15.98
C GLU A 90 0.65 3.14 17.11
N LYS A 91 1.67 2.31 17.04
CA LYS A 91 2.71 2.31 18.05
C LYS A 91 3.65 3.47 17.85
#